data_cd884c746eecbbdaf8242712a86b7a40
#
_entry.id   cd884c746eecbbdaf8242712a86b7a40
#
_cell.length_a   1.000
_cell.length_b   1.000
_cell.length_c   1.000
_cell.angle_alpha   90.00
_cell.angle_beta   90.00
_cell.angle_gamma   90.00
#
_symmetry.space_group_name_H-M   'P 1'
#
loop_
_entity.id
_entity.type
_entity.pdbx_description
1 polymer ?
#
loop_
_entity_poly.entity_id
_entity_poly.type
_entity_poly.pdbx_seq_one_letter_code
_entity_poly.pdbx_strand_id
1 'polypeptide(L)'
;MARTLIRNATIFDATGAAPFAGDLLVEGNRIAAVVKGGGCAEPADTVIDASGLFCMPGMTEGHGHLSFENVTATENLITPTPEEQVFAAARGARALIDAGFTSVYGASEAKLRLAVAVRNEVNAGRLPGPRIRAGGLEISVTGAMGDESTGHNPR
;
A
#
# COMPACT_ATOMS: atom_id res chain seq x y z
N MET A 1 -22.94 9.46 -7.06
CA MET A 1 -21.60 9.26 -6.48
C MET A 1 -20.69 10.33 -7.02
N ALA A 2 -19.64 10.72 -6.27
CA ALA A 2 -18.67 11.70 -6.77
C ALA A 2 -17.96 11.15 -8.01
N ARG A 3 -17.81 12.01 -9.03
CA ARG A 3 -17.15 11.69 -10.31
C ARG A 3 -15.85 12.48 -10.43
N THR A 4 -14.77 11.81 -10.76
CA THR A 4 -13.47 12.42 -11.03
C THR A 4 -13.04 12.06 -12.45
N LEU A 5 -12.76 13.07 -13.27
CA LEU A 5 -12.25 12.90 -14.63
C LEU A 5 -10.75 13.25 -14.64
N ILE A 6 -9.92 12.28 -15.00
CA ILE A 6 -8.49 12.46 -15.23
C ILE A 6 -8.31 12.59 -16.74
N ARG A 7 -7.85 13.77 -17.20
CA ARG A 7 -7.68 14.10 -18.62
C ARG A 7 -6.23 14.08 -19.05
N ASN A 8 -6.03 13.84 -20.34
CA ASN A 8 -4.74 13.98 -21.03
C ASN A 8 -3.64 13.07 -20.47
N ALA A 9 -3.99 11.96 -19.80
CA ALA A 9 -3.00 11.05 -19.24
C ALA A 9 -2.36 10.15 -20.31
N THR A 10 -1.14 9.71 -20.09
CA THR A 10 -0.60 8.50 -20.70
C THR A 10 -1.05 7.32 -19.85
N ILE A 11 -1.98 6.52 -20.36
CA ILE A 11 -2.59 5.41 -19.60
C ILE A 11 -1.81 4.13 -19.87
N PHE A 12 -1.32 3.51 -18.79
CA PHE A 12 -0.78 2.16 -18.76
C PHE A 12 -1.77 1.26 -18.03
N ASP A 13 -2.46 0.39 -18.76
CA ASP A 13 -3.57 -0.43 -18.24
C ASP A 13 -3.14 -1.80 -17.71
N ALA A 14 -1.84 -2.10 -17.73
CA ALA A 14 -1.24 -3.37 -17.32
C ALA A 14 -1.75 -4.62 -18.07
N THR A 15 -2.32 -4.45 -19.26
CA THR A 15 -2.76 -5.58 -20.13
C THR A 15 -1.60 -6.21 -20.92
N GLY A 16 -0.42 -5.61 -20.90
CA GLY A 16 0.73 -5.96 -21.74
C GLY A 16 0.76 -5.18 -23.06
N ALA A 17 -0.23 -4.37 -23.35
CA ALA A 17 -0.22 -3.45 -24.49
C ALA A 17 0.63 -2.20 -24.20
N ALA A 18 1.05 -1.50 -25.27
CA ALA A 18 1.74 -0.22 -25.12
C ALA A 18 0.83 0.82 -24.46
N PRO A 19 1.38 1.72 -23.61
CA PRO A 19 0.63 2.83 -23.07
C PRO A 19 0.02 3.71 -24.18
N PHE A 20 -1.11 4.34 -23.89
CA PHE A 20 -1.82 5.18 -24.84
C PHE A 20 -2.31 6.47 -24.20
N ALA A 21 -2.46 7.52 -25.00
CA ALA A 21 -3.08 8.76 -24.54
C ALA A 21 -4.58 8.55 -24.33
N GLY A 22 -5.13 9.11 -23.25
CA GLY A 22 -6.55 8.96 -22.97
C GLY A 22 -7.03 9.69 -21.73
N ASP A 23 -8.35 9.59 -21.51
CA ASP A 23 -9.02 10.11 -20.32
C ASP A 23 -9.56 8.95 -19.50
N LEU A 24 -9.58 9.10 -18.17
CA LEU A 24 -10.12 8.15 -17.22
C LEU A 24 -11.22 8.80 -16.39
N LEU A 25 -12.43 8.21 -16.43
CA LEU A 25 -13.52 8.62 -15.55
C LEU A 25 -13.65 7.65 -14.38
N VAL A 26 -13.61 8.18 -13.18
CA VAL A 26 -13.83 7.44 -11.93
C VAL A 26 -15.16 7.87 -11.34
N GLU A 27 -16.00 6.92 -10.95
CA GLU A 27 -17.25 7.15 -10.23
C GLU A 27 -17.22 6.40 -8.88
N GLY A 28 -17.22 7.15 -7.80
CA GLY A 28 -17.00 6.60 -6.46
C GLY A 28 -15.65 5.90 -6.35
N ASN A 29 -15.65 4.58 -6.24
CA ASN A 29 -14.43 3.75 -6.13
C ASN A 29 -14.22 2.84 -7.37
N ARG A 30 -14.82 3.17 -8.49
CA ARG A 30 -14.75 2.36 -9.72
C ARG A 30 -14.36 3.22 -10.92
N ILE A 31 -13.60 2.62 -11.82
CA ILE A 31 -13.37 3.16 -13.16
C ILE A 31 -14.66 2.99 -13.93
N ALA A 32 -15.30 4.10 -14.30
CA ALA A 32 -16.53 4.12 -15.08
C ALA A 32 -16.26 4.08 -16.59
N ALA A 33 -15.19 4.77 -17.05
CA ALA A 33 -14.80 4.75 -18.44
C ALA A 33 -13.29 5.00 -18.61
N VAL A 34 -12.75 4.43 -19.70
CA VAL A 34 -11.42 4.74 -20.24
C VAL A 34 -11.64 5.16 -21.70
N VAL A 35 -11.33 6.41 -22.01
CA VAL A 35 -11.55 6.99 -23.34
C VAL A 35 -10.22 7.13 -24.05
N LYS A 36 -9.90 6.17 -24.92
CA LYS A 36 -8.65 6.16 -25.69
C LYS A 36 -8.64 7.35 -26.67
N GLY A 37 -7.56 8.08 -26.70
CA GLY A 37 -7.42 9.30 -27.50
C GLY A 37 -7.96 10.55 -26.79
N GLY A 38 -8.60 10.40 -25.62
CA GLY A 38 -9.17 11.51 -24.85
C GLY A 38 -10.52 11.99 -25.35
N GLY A 39 -10.94 13.17 -24.90
CA GLY A 39 -12.21 13.79 -25.32
C GLY A 39 -13.43 13.27 -24.53
N CYS A 40 -13.25 12.76 -23.31
CA CYS A 40 -14.37 12.37 -22.45
C CYS A 40 -15.30 13.57 -22.21
N ALA A 41 -16.54 13.48 -22.68
CA ALA A 41 -17.55 14.53 -22.53
C ALA A 41 -18.45 14.38 -21.30
N GLU A 42 -18.25 13.30 -20.53
CA GLU A 42 -19.06 13.03 -19.35
C GLU A 42 -18.82 14.09 -18.25
N PRO A 43 -19.90 14.55 -17.59
CA PRO A 43 -19.77 15.51 -16.50
C PRO A 43 -19.04 14.88 -15.31
N ALA A 44 -18.20 15.66 -14.64
CA ALA A 44 -17.47 15.26 -13.44
C ALA A 44 -17.46 16.39 -12.42
N ASP A 45 -17.47 16.02 -11.14
CA ASP A 45 -17.39 16.96 -10.02
C ASP A 45 -15.98 17.52 -9.86
N THR A 46 -14.98 16.72 -10.24
CA THR A 46 -13.56 17.07 -10.20
C THR A 46 -12.89 16.71 -11.52
N VAL A 47 -12.08 17.62 -12.05
CA VAL A 47 -11.26 17.38 -13.23
C VAL A 47 -9.79 17.53 -12.86
N ILE A 48 -8.97 16.53 -13.18
CA ILE A 48 -7.52 16.52 -13.00
C ILE A 48 -6.89 16.53 -14.38
N ASP A 49 -6.07 17.55 -14.68
CA ASP A 49 -5.24 17.54 -15.88
C ASP A 49 -3.95 16.75 -15.59
N ALA A 50 -3.81 15.63 -16.28
CA ALA A 50 -2.68 14.73 -16.18
C ALA A 50 -1.73 14.85 -17.40
N SER A 51 -1.71 16.01 -18.07
CA SER A 51 -0.80 16.25 -19.19
C SER A 51 0.66 16.00 -18.78
N GLY A 52 1.34 15.13 -19.53
CA GLY A 52 2.71 14.71 -19.25
C GLY A 52 2.87 13.70 -18.10
N LEU A 53 1.77 13.25 -17.49
CA LEU A 53 1.79 12.25 -16.42
C LEU A 53 1.31 10.87 -16.92
N PHE A 54 1.75 9.84 -16.20
CA PHE A 54 1.25 8.48 -16.39
C PHE A 54 0.11 8.19 -15.40
N CYS A 55 -0.93 7.53 -15.90
CA CYS A 55 -1.98 6.93 -15.08
C CYS A 55 -1.86 5.42 -15.20
N MET A 56 -1.64 4.74 -14.08
CA MET A 56 -1.42 3.30 -14.03
C MET A 56 -2.13 2.69 -12.82
N PRO A 57 -2.39 1.38 -12.82
CA PRO A 57 -2.83 0.68 -11.62
C PRO A 57 -1.84 0.90 -10.49
N GLY A 58 -2.34 1.04 -9.25
CA GLY A 58 -1.48 1.11 -8.10
C GLY A 58 -0.62 -0.15 -7.95
N MET A 59 0.64 0.04 -7.56
CA MET A 59 1.59 -1.05 -7.39
C MET A 59 1.20 -1.96 -6.23
N THR A 60 1.70 -3.20 -6.30
CA THR A 60 1.59 -4.17 -5.20
C THR A 60 2.99 -4.49 -4.69
N GLU A 61 3.20 -4.27 -3.38
CA GLU A 61 4.38 -4.81 -2.70
C GLU A 61 4.12 -6.26 -2.33
N GLY A 62 4.87 -7.17 -2.94
CA GLY A 62 4.68 -8.61 -2.79
C GLY A 62 5.38 -9.22 -1.57
N HIS A 63 6.28 -8.48 -0.92
CA HIS A 63 7.07 -8.93 0.23
C HIS A 63 7.39 -7.75 1.15
N GLY A 64 6.37 -7.23 1.84
CA GLY A 64 6.50 -6.04 2.68
C GLY A 64 6.54 -6.35 4.18
N HIS A 65 7.25 -5.49 4.91
CA HIS A 65 7.30 -5.50 6.37
C HIS A 65 6.90 -4.10 6.86
N LEU A 66 5.66 -3.95 7.32
CA LEU A 66 5.15 -2.63 7.70
C LEU A 66 5.90 -2.03 8.90
N SER A 67 6.37 -2.88 9.82
CA SER A 67 7.04 -2.45 11.06
C SER A 67 8.56 -2.30 10.94
N PHE A 68 9.17 -2.60 9.78
CA PHE A 68 10.62 -2.56 9.61
C PHE A 68 11.11 -1.15 9.22
N GLU A 69 10.75 -0.16 10.03
CA GLU A 69 11.20 1.21 9.81
C GLU A 69 12.64 1.40 10.30
N ASN A 70 13.54 1.83 9.39
CA ASN A 70 14.95 2.08 9.70
C ASN A 70 15.68 0.92 10.38
N VAL A 71 15.34 -0.31 10.04
CA VAL A 71 15.96 -1.50 10.62
C VAL A 71 17.37 -1.67 10.08
N THR A 72 18.36 -1.56 10.95
CA THR A 72 19.78 -1.77 10.66
C THR A 72 20.36 -2.96 11.43
N ALA A 73 19.65 -3.44 12.44
CA ALA A 73 20.01 -4.59 13.27
C ALA A 73 18.75 -5.23 13.86
N THR A 74 18.82 -6.51 14.21
CA THR A 74 17.69 -7.28 14.77
C THR A 74 17.15 -6.64 16.06
N GLU A 75 17.99 -6.01 16.84
CA GLU A 75 17.61 -5.31 18.07
C GLU A 75 16.56 -4.23 17.83
N ASN A 76 16.55 -3.59 16.65
CA ASN A 76 15.54 -2.59 16.29
C ASN A 76 14.13 -3.19 16.17
N LEU A 77 14.02 -4.50 15.94
CA LEU A 77 12.76 -5.22 15.89
C LEU A 77 12.35 -5.78 17.25
N ILE A 78 13.33 -6.16 18.05
CA ILE A 78 13.14 -6.88 19.32
C ILE A 78 12.84 -5.90 20.46
N THR A 79 13.67 -4.86 20.61
CA THR A 79 13.66 -3.94 21.75
C THR A 79 12.39 -3.10 21.90
N PRO A 80 11.82 -2.50 20.81
CA PRO A 80 10.64 -1.68 20.96
C PRO A 80 9.44 -2.49 21.42
N THR A 81 8.57 -1.86 22.22
CA THR A 81 7.30 -2.47 22.66
C THR A 81 6.34 -2.68 21.49
N PRO A 82 5.33 -3.56 21.62
CA PRO A 82 4.29 -3.71 20.59
C PRO A 82 3.58 -2.38 20.25
N GLU A 83 3.38 -1.51 21.25
CA GLU A 83 2.74 -0.20 21.10
C GLU A 83 3.61 0.74 20.25
N GLU A 84 4.93 0.76 20.46
CA GLU A 84 5.85 1.54 19.64
C GLU A 84 5.94 1.01 18.22
N GLN A 85 5.98 -0.31 18.06
CA GLN A 85 6.04 -0.97 16.77
C GLN A 85 4.75 -0.77 15.95
N VAL A 86 3.58 -0.65 16.58
CA VAL A 86 2.34 -0.39 15.83
C VAL A 86 2.36 1.00 15.20
N PHE A 87 2.98 1.99 15.83
CA PHE A 87 3.17 3.31 15.23
C PHE A 87 4.18 3.26 14.06
N ALA A 88 5.25 2.48 14.16
CA ALA A 88 6.16 2.25 13.04
C ALA A 88 5.43 1.61 11.86
N ALA A 89 4.63 0.56 12.10
CA ALA A 89 3.84 -0.09 11.08
C ALA A 89 2.78 0.84 10.43
N ALA A 90 2.19 1.75 11.19
CA ALA A 90 1.27 2.75 10.63
C ALA A 90 2.00 3.75 9.72
N ARG A 91 3.21 4.20 10.09
CA ARG A 91 4.05 5.04 9.21
C ARG A 91 4.50 4.28 7.97
N GLY A 92 4.87 3.00 8.09
CA GLY A 92 5.20 2.14 6.97
C GLY A 92 4.04 2.00 5.97
N ALA A 93 2.82 1.78 6.46
CA ALA A 93 1.62 1.74 5.63
C ALA A 93 1.36 3.07 4.90
N ARG A 94 1.58 4.21 5.58
CA ARG A 94 1.49 5.54 4.99
C ARG A 94 2.54 5.76 3.92
N ALA A 95 3.79 5.38 4.16
CA ALA A 95 4.87 5.51 3.20
C ALA A 95 4.61 4.71 1.92
N LEU A 96 4.07 3.49 2.05
CA LEU A 96 3.69 2.67 0.90
C LEU A 96 2.63 3.34 0.03
N ILE A 97 1.54 3.84 0.61
CA ILE A 97 0.47 4.47 -0.19
C ILE A 97 0.95 5.78 -0.82
N ASP A 98 1.77 6.56 -0.14
CA ASP A 98 2.35 7.80 -0.68
C ASP A 98 3.35 7.52 -1.82
N ALA A 99 3.99 6.35 -1.84
CA ALA A 99 4.85 5.88 -2.93
C ALA A 99 4.08 5.21 -4.08
N GLY A 100 2.74 5.14 -4.02
CA GLY A 100 1.90 4.55 -5.06
C GLY A 100 1.65 3.04 -4.93
N PHE A 101 2.05 2.42 -3.83
CA PHE A 101 1.69 1.04 -3.54
C PHE A 101 0.30 0.98 -2.91
N THR A 102 -0.68 0.50 -3.66
CA THR A 102 -2.08 0.40 -3.22
C THR A 102 -2.42 -0.95 -2.59
N SER A 103 -1.48 -1.89 -2.62
CA SER A 103 -1.61 -3.21 -2.01
C SER A 103 -0.25 -3.65 -1.46
N VAL A 104 -0.28 -4.39 -0.35
CA VAL A 104 0.91 -5.02 0.23
C VAL A 104 0.58 -6.42 0.74
N TYR A 105 1.48 -7.36 0.47
CA TYR A 105 1.50 -8.67 1.09
C TYR A 105 2.54 -8.66 2.21
N GLY A 106 2.10 -8.78 3.47
CA GLY A 106 2.98 -8.81 4.64
C GLY A 106 3.76 -10.12 4.69
N ALA A 107 5.09 -10.03 4.61
CA ALA A 107 5.98 -11.18 4.69
C ALA A 107 6.17 -11.62 6.15
N SER A 108 6.48 -10.68 7.03
CA SER A 108 6.49 -10.86 8.49
C SER A 108 6.45 -9.49 9.20
N GLU A 109 6.24 -9.49 10.49
CA GLU A 109 6.23 -8.29 11.31
C GLU A 109 7.00 -8.51 12.60
N ALA A 110 7.56 -7.44 13.16
CA ALA A 110 8.36 -7.50 14.37
C ALA A 110 7.59 -8.01 15.62
N LYS A 111 6.28 -7.88 15.65
CA LYS A 111 5.42 -8.34 16.75
C LYS A 111 4.15 -8.99 16.21
N LEU A 112 3.61 -9.91 17.00
CA LEU A 112 2.34 -10.57 16.68
C LEU A 112 1.21 -9.54 16.50
N ARG A 113 0.42 -9.70 15.43
CA ARG A 113 -0.78 -8.92 15.12
C ARG A 113 -0.57 -7.46 14.70
N LEU A 114 0.66 -6.96 14.50
CA LEU A 114 0.90 -5.57 14.09
C LEU A 114 0.18 -5.24 12.76
N ALA A 115 0.48 -6.00 11.72
CA ALA A 115 -0.16 -5.80 10.41
C ALA A 115 -1.67 -5.98 10.46
N VAL A 116 -2.18 -6.86 11.33
CA VAL A 116 -3.63 -7.04 11.53
C VAL A 116 -4.27 -5.80 12.13
N ALA A 117 -3.63 -5.17 13.12
CA ALA A 117 -4.14 -3.95 13.74
C ALA A 117 -4.16 -2.81 12.71
N VAL A 118 -3.06 -2.56 12.02
CA VAL A 118 -2.96 -1.51 10.99
C VAL A 118 -3.96 -1.75 9.84
N ARG A 119 -4.07 -2.99 9.35
CA ARG A 119 -5.07 -3.36 8.32
C ARG A 119 -6.49 -2.99 8.74
N ASN A 120 -6.85 -3.29 9.98
CA ASN A 120 -8.21 -3.01 10.48
C ASN A 120 -8.48 -1.50 10.53
N GLU A 121 -7.48 -0.70 10.90
CA GLU A 121 -7.58 0.76 10.92
C GLU A 121 -7.67 1.35 9.49
N VAL A 122 -6.86 0.82 8.55
CA VAL A 122 -6.93 1.20 7.14
C VAL A 122 -8.28 0.84 6.53
N ASN A 123 -8.78 -0.38 6.77
CA ASN A 123 -10.08 -0.82 6.26
C ASN A 123 -11.25 -0.01 6.83
N ALA A 124 -11.10 0.52 8.05
CA ALA A 124 -12.08 1.39 8.69
C ALA A 124 -11.97 2.86 8.25
N GLY A 125 -11.00 3.20 7.39
CA GLY A 125 -10.74 4.56 6.92
C GLY A 125 -10.16 5.49 7.99
N ARG A 126 -9.64 4.96 9.10
CA ARG A 126 -9.06 5.75 10.19
C ARG A 126 -7.56 6.00 10.01
N LEU A 127 -6.88 5.16 9.21
CA LEU A 127 -5.49 5.35 8.80
C LEU A 127 -5.38 5.33 7.27
N PRO A 128 -4.56 6.20 6.67
CA PRO A 128 -4.18 6.06 5.26
C PRO A 128 -3.23 4.89 5.09
N GLY A 129 -3.44 4.09 4.05
CA GLY A 129 -2.58 2.96 3.75
C GLY A 129 -3.13 2.10 2.61
N PRO A 130 -2.34 1.13 2.13
CA PRO A 130 -2.74 0.21 1.07
C PRO A 130 -3.73 -0.86 1.58
N ARG A 131 -4.26 -1.66 0.67
CA ARG A 131 -4.91 -2.92 1.04
C ARG A 131 -3.85 -3.89 1.57
N ILE A 132 -4.01 -4.35 2.80
CA ILE A 132 -3.01 -5.14 3.50
C ILE A 132 -3.44 -6.61 3.59
N ARG A 133 -2.64 -7.51 3.05
CA ARG A 133 -2.64 -8.94 3.37
C ARG A 133 -1.71 -9.13 4.56
N ALA A 134 -2.27 -9.10 5.75
CA ALA A 134 -1.49 -9.11 6.98
C ALA A 134 -0.76 -10.44 7.18
N GLY A 135 0.55 -10.39 7.34
CA GLY A 135 1.38 -11.45 7.86
C GLY A 135 1.34 -11.50 9.39
N GLY A 136 2.01 -12.46 9.97
CA GLY A 136 2.29 -12.58 11.40
C GLY A 136 3.80 -12.45 11.67
N LEU A 137 4.28 -13.16 12.69
CA LEU A 137 5.70 -13.38 12.87
C LEU A 137 6.25 -14.29 11.79
N GLU A 138 7.54 -14.21 11.53
CA GLU A 138 8.21 -15.14 10.64
C GLU A 138 8.13 -16.57 11.18
N ILE A 139 7.85 -17.53 10.30
CA ILE A 139 7.92 -18.96 10.65
C ILE A 139 9.35 -19.40 10.42
N SER A 140 10.07 -19.61 11.50
CA SER A 140 11.48 -19.92 11.49
C SER A 140 11.84 -21.02 12.48
N VAL A 141 13.07 -21.53 12.40
CA VAL A 141 13.61 -22.45 13.43
C VAL A 141 14.32 -21.63 14.51
N THR A 142 14.30 -22.14 15.74
CA THR A 142 14.98 -21.49 16.87
C THR A 142 16.44 -21.18 16.56
N GLY A 143 16.83 -19.92 16.79
CA GLY A 143 18.18 -19.42 16.53
C GLY A 143 18.50 -19.06 15.08
N ALA A 144 17.55 -19.18 14.15
CA ALA A 144 17.73 -18.66 12.78
C ALA A 144 17.56 -17.13 12.73
N MET A 145 17.93 -16.52 11.61
CA MET A 145 17.85 -15.06 11.41
C MET A 145 16.44 -14.49 11.60
N GLY A 146 15.41 -15.24 11.22
CA GLY A 146 14.00 -14.86 11.40
C GLY A 146 13.41 -15.23 12.77
N ASP A 147 14.21 -15.74 13.71
CA ASP A 147 13.76 -16.02 15.07
C ASP A 147 13.77 -14.76 15.93
N GLU A 148 12.78 -13.92 15.73
CA GLU A 148 12.58 -12.70 16.51
C GLU A 148 12.07 -13.00 17.93
N SER A 149 11.75 -14.25 18.24
CA SER A 149 11.17 -14.66 19.53
C SER A 149 12.20 -14.71 20.66
N THR A 150 13.48 -14.89 20.33
CA THR A 150 14.56 -15.06 21.33
C THR A 150 14.77 -13.84 22.23
N GLY A 151 14.43 -12.65 21.74
CA GLY A 151 14.47 -11.40 22.53
C GLY A 151 13.19 -11.09 23.31
N HIS A 152 12.10 -11.82 23.06
CA HIS A 152 10.78 -11.53 23.64
C HIS A 152 10.36 -12.49 24.73
N ASN A 153 11.12 -13.54 24.93
CA ASN A 153 10.90 -14.52 25.99
C ASN A 153 12.05 -14.43 26.98
N PRO A 154 12.02 -13.50 27.95
CA PRO A 154 12.91 -13.61 29.09
C PRO A 154 12.55 -14.92 29.78
N ARG A 155 13.47 -15.86 29.74
CA ARG A 155 13.35 -17.14 30.48
C ARG A 155 13.27 -16.87 31.96
#